data_845268889731aa54531af7db5f607984
#
_entry.id   845268889731aa54531af7db5f607984
#
_cell.length_a   1.000
_cell.length_b   1.000
_cell.length_c   1.000
_cell.angle_alpha   90.00
_cell.angle_beta   90.00
_cell.angle_gamma   90.00
#
_symmetry.space_group_name_H-M   'P 1'
#
loop_
_entity.id
_entity.type
_entity.pdbx_description
1 polymer ?
#
loop_
_entity_poly.entity_id
_entity_poly.type
_entity_poly.pdbx_seq_one_letter_code
_entity_poly.pdbx_strand_id
1 'polypeptide(L)'
;RVKSMRDATKKKVDGIKQKYFGMSIELMYEQLERQRPFVKELIRLSLEFYDAMEAVKTRKRVFDFSDIEHFALRILVDEQTLEPTETAREFSKHFEEIMIDEYQDSNQVQEDILTAISREHQGVGNMFMVGDVKQSIYRFRMARPELFMEKYNTYTSDDSAHQRIDLHKNFRSRNEVLDFTNDIFYKIMAADLGNVQYDDDAALYPGASYPKETMRPELLLVDYKDEDLSEIIEDEDGDKVQIEALLIANRIRSLMENGMVTDKKTGQLRAVQYRDIVILSRSVANWGNTVAAVLKDCDIPAHVESNTGYFSSYEIQVILSMLRILDNPLQDIPMAAVLASPIVGMDDEELAQIRSAFKGVSFAQAALSAMAGEDGYEDEKLKAFALVFERLRGAVADTPIHELLYRMLDETGFYRYASAMPAGKRRRQNIDMLIEMAAAYEKTSYKGLFHFVRYIDIQQKYE
;
A
#
# COMPACT_ATOMS: atom_id res chain seq x y z
N ARG A 1 -5.58 40.55 -34.95
CA ARG A 1 -6.01 39.36 -34.20
C ARG A 1 -6.04 38.09 -35.06
N VAL A 2 -6.77 38.05 -36.20
CA VAL A 2 -6.82 36.92 -37.13
C VAL A 2 -5.45 36.52 -37.68
N LYS A 3 -4.63 37.47 -38.12
CA LYS A 3 -3.27 37.22 -38.63
C LYS A 3 -2.35 36.58 -37.57
N SER A 4 -2.41 37.04 -36.33
CA SER A 4 -1.65 36.48 -35.20
C SER A 4 -2.08 35.07 -34.88
N MET A 5 -3.38 34.74 -34.88
CA MET A 5 -3.88 33.38 -34.68
C MET A 5 -3.45 32.43 -35.78
N ARG A 6 -3.53 32.87 -37.06
CA ARG A 6 -3.05 32.08 -38.19
C ARG A 6 -1.56 31.76 -38.08
N ASP A 7 -0.74 32.76 -37.71
CA ASP A 7 0.71 32.58 -37.60
C ASP A 7 1.09 31.67 -36.43
N ALA A 8 0.35 31.73 -35.31
CA ALA A 8 0.48 30.80 -34.18
C ALA A 8 0.09 29.38 -34.57
N THR A 9 -1.02 29.22 -35.31
CA THR A 9 -1.44 27.89 -35.80
C THR A 9 -0.43 27.30 -36.78
N LYS A 10 0.09 28.11 -37.71
CA LYS A 10 1.13 27.69 -38.64
C LYS A 10 2.36 27.18 -37.88
N LYS A 11 2.84 27.94 -36.88
CA LYS A 11 3.99 27.56 -36.07
C LYS A 11 3.75 26.20 -35.31
N LYS A 12 2.53 25.97 -34.82
CA LYS A 12 2.17 24.68 -34.20
C LYS A 12 2.20 23.55 -35.24
N VAL A 13 1.62 23.75 -36.43
CA VAL A 13 1.63 22.75 -37.51
C VAL A 13 3.05 22.45 -37.99
N ASP A 14 3.89 23.47 -38.15
CA ASP A 14 5.29 23.29 -38.52
C ASP A 14 6.08 22.55 -37.44
N GLY A 15 5.79 22.77 -36.14
CA GLY A 15 6.35 22.01 -35.02
C GLY A 15 5.94 20.55 -35.05
N ILE A 16 4.67 20.23 -35.33
CA ILE A 16 4.16 18.88 -35.49
C ILE A 16 4.85 18.19 -36.70
N LYS A 17 4.95 18.89 -37.84
CA LYS A 17 5.66 18.36 -39.00
C LYS A 17 7.11 18.02 -38.70
N GLN A 18 7.86 18.91 -38.03
CA GLN A 18 9.23 18.61 -37.63
C GLN A 18 9.34 17.44 -36.65
N LYS A 19 8.44 17.34 -35.68
CA LYS A 19 8.48 16.31 -34.64
C LYS A 19 8.13 14.92 -35.15
N TYR A 20 7.13 14.80 -36.04
CA TYR A 20 6.58 13.52 -36.44
C TYR A 20 6.84 13.15 -37.91
N PHE A 21 7.17 14.13 -38.77
CA PHE A 21 7.38 13.95 -40.21
C PHE A 21 8.71 14.54 -40.68
N GLY A 22 9.66 14.72 -39.75
CA GLY A 22 10.99 15.31 -40.04
C GLY A 22 11.95 14.34 -40.73
N MET A 23 11.57 13.06 -40.89
CA MET A 23 12.39 12.04 -41.55
C MET A 23 11.65 11.41 -42.72
N SER A 24 12.41 10.98 -43.75
CA SER A 24 11.83 10.20 -44.83
C SER A 24 11.45 8.79 -44.34
N ILE A 25 10.53 8.15 -45.05
CA ILE A 25 10.10 6.79 -44.70
C ILE A 25 11.27 5.80 -44.77
N GLU A 26 12.17 5.98 -45.73
CA GLU A 26 13.38 5.17 -45.91
C GLU A 26 14.30 5.29 -44.69
N LEU A 27 14.50 6.50 -44.20
CA LEU A 27 15.32 6.72 -43.00
C LEU A 27 14.67 6.15 -41.71
N MET A 28 13.33 6.18 -41.63
CA MET A 28 12.60 5.51 -40.54
C MET A 28 12.80 3.97 -40.60
N TYR A 29 12.72 3.38 -41.77
CA TYR A 29 13.00 1.96 -41.95
C TYR A 29 14.45 1.60 -41.59
N GLU A 30 15.42 2.41 -41.99
CA GLU A 30 16.82 2.20 -41.63
C GLU A 30 17.03 2.27 -40.12
N GLN A 31 16.38 3.21 -39.42
CA GLN A 31 16.44 3.28 -37.97
C GLN A 31 15.77 2.07 -37.30
N LEU A 32 14.64 1.61 -37.78
CA LEU A 32 13.98 0.40 -37.27
C LEU A 32 14.87 -0.83 -37.45
N GLU A 33 15.51 -1.01 -38.63
CA GLU A 33 16.43 -2.13 -38.88
C GLU A 33 17.67 -2.03 -37.94
N ARG A 34 18.18 -0.86 -37.64
CA ARG A 34 19.26 -0.66 -36.66
C ARG A 34 18.82 -1.03 -35.24
N GLN A 35 17.56 -0.78 -34.85
CA GLN A 35 17.04 -1.10 -33.53
C GLN A 35 16.65 -2.59 -33.40
N ARG A 36 16.34 -3.27 -34.50
CA ARG A 36 15.90 -4.65 -34.53
C ARG A 36 16.78 -5.63 -33.72
N PRO A 37 18.13 -5.63 -33.83
CA PRO A 37 18.95 -6.53 -33.02
C PRO A 37 18.83 -6.27 -31.51
N PHE A 38 18.70 -5.01 -31.09
CA PHE A 38 18.53 -4.67 -29.67
C PHE A 38 17.17 -5.14 -29.14
N VAL A 39 16.09 -4.96 -29.93
CA VAL A 39 14.76 -5.45 -29.55
C VAL A 39 14.72 -6.96 -29.48
N LYS A 40 15.35 -7.66 -30.45
CA LYS A 40 15.47 -9.13 -30.43
C LYS A 40 16.24 -9.62 -29.20
N GLU A 41 17.33 -8.94 -28.85
CA GLU A 41 18.13 -9.30 -27.68
C GLU A 41 17.36 -9.06 -26.38
N LEU A 42 16.61 -7.94 -26.28
CA LEU A 42 15.74 -7.68 -25.14
C LEU A 42 14.66 -8.77 -24.97
N ILE A 43 14.03 -9.18 -26.07
CA ILE A 43 13.04 -10.27 -26.03
C ILE A 43 13.71 -11.57 -25.57
N ARG A 44 14.88 -11.92 -26.12
CA ARG A 44 15.64 -13.12 -25.73
C ARG A 44 15.96 -13.12 -24.23
N LEU A 45 16.51 -12.01 -23.72
CA LEU A 45 16.82 -11.87 -22.30
C LEU A 45 15.57 -11.92 -21.41
N SER A 46 14.46 -11.36 -21.86
CA SER A 46 13.19 -11.42 -21.11
C SER A 46 12.67 -12.86 -21.00
N LEU A 47 12.75 -13.64 -22.08
CA LEU A 47 12.36 -15.04 -22.08
C LEU A 47 13.30 -15.88 -21.18
N GLU A 48 14.61 -15.70 -21.28
CA GLU A 48 15.57 -16.40 -20.42
C GLU A 48 15.39 -16.05 -18.94
N PHE A 49 15.08 -14.79 -18.64
CA PHE A 49 14.75 -14.37 -17.28
C PHE A 49 13.47 -15.05 -16.77
N TYR A 50 12.44 -15.12 -17.61
CA TYR A 50 11.20 -15.81 -17.28
C TYR A 50 11.45 -17.28 -16.97
N ASP A 51 12.16 -18.00 -17.85
CA ASP A 51 12.47 -19.42 -17.65
C ASP A 51 13.30 -19.65 -16.37
N ALA A 52 14.28 -18.79 -16.09
CA ALA A 52 15.09 -18.86 -14.89
C ALA A 52 14.26 -18.61 -13.63
N MET A 53 13.33 -17.66 -13.66
CA MET A 53 12.42 -17.35 -12.58
C MET A 53 11.47 -18.52 -12.29
N GLU A 54 10.88 -19.11 -13.31
CA GLU A 54 10.02 -20.30 -13.21
C GLU A 54 10.77 -21.50 -12.60
N ALA A 55 12.01 -21.73 -13.02
CA ALA A 55 12.84 -22.77 -12.45
C ALA A 55 13.13 -22.55 -10.94
N VAL A 56 13.33 -21.29 -10.52
CA VAL A 56 13.53 -20.94 -9.12
C VAL A 56 12.24 -21.12 -8.33
N LYS A 57 11.08 -20.64 -8.84
CA LYS A 57 9.77 -20.80 -8.21
C LYS A 57 9.44 -22.28 -7.99
N THR A 58 9.61 -23.11 -9.03
CA THR A 58 9.39 -24.56 -8.98
C THR A 58 10.25 -25.22 -7.93
N ARG A 59 11.56 -24.89 -7.88
CA ARG A 59 12.49 -25.44 -6.90
C ARG A 59 12.13 -25.05 -5.47
N LYS A 60 11.68 -23.80 -5.27
CA LYS A 60 11.26 -23.28 -3.95
C LYS A 60 9.83 -23.66 -3.59
N ARG A 61 9.02 -24.18 -4.54
CA ARG A 61 7.58 -24.45 -4.39
C ARG A 61 6.81 -23.22 -3.94
N VAL A 62 7.08 -22.08 -4.58
CA VAL A 62 6.37 -20.81 -4.33
C VAL A 62 5.74 -20.35 -5.64
N PHE A 63 4.58 -19.69 -5.52
CA PHE A 63 3.82 -19.13 -6.63
C PHE A 63 3.42 -17.71 -6.27
N ASP A 64 3.37 -16.83 -7.26
CA ASP A 64 2.73 -15.52 -7.13
C ASP A 64 1.26 -15.56 -7.60
N PHE A 65 0.56 -14.45 -7.43
CA PHE A 65 -0.85 -14.36 -7.83
C PHE A 65 -1.04 -14.54 -9.34
N SER A 66 -0.11 -14.04 -10.15
CA SER A 66 -0.15 -14.21 -11.61
C SER A 66 0.01 -15.66 -12.03
N ASP A 67 0.86 -16.43 -11.33
CA ASP A 67 1.01 -17.86 -11.61
C ASP A 67 -0.31 -18.60 -11.39
N ILE A 68 -1.03 -18.27 -10.31
CA ILE A 68 -2.31 -18.91 -9.98
C ILE A 68 -3.36 -18.63 -11.06
N GLU A 69 -3.45 -17.38 -11.52
CA GLU A 69 -4.34 -17.00 -12.62
C GLU A 69 -4.00 -17.75 -13.92
N HIS A 70 -2.71 -17.82 -14.29
CA HIS A 70 -2.27 -18.54 -15.48
C HIS A 70 -2.45 -20.07 -15.37
N PHE A 71 -2.30 -20.65 -14.16
CA PHE A 71 -2.61 -22.07 -13.96
C PHE A 71 -4.11 -22.34 -14.13
N ALA A 72 -4.96 -21.47 -13.60
CA ALA A 72 -6.39 -21.57 -13.81
C ALA A 72 -6.73 -21.48 -15.31
N LEU A 73 -6.15 -20.51 -16.02
CA LEU A 73 -6.36 -20.34 -17.46
C LEU A 73 -5.97 -21.60 -18.24
N ARG A 74 -4.79 -22.20 -17.98
CA ARG A 74 -4.35 -23.45 -18.65
C ARG A 74 -5.25 -24.64 -18.37
N ILE A 75 -5.91 -24.68 -17.21
CA ILE A 75 -6.87 -25.75 -16.88
C ILE A 75 -8.19 -25.52 -17.59
N LEU A 76 -8.61 -24.27 -17.76
CA LEU A 76 -9.95 -23.91 -18.20
C LEU A 76 -10.06 -23.58 -19.69
N VAL A 77 -8.95 -23.18 -20.33
CA VAL A 77 -8.92 -22.80 -21.76
C VAL A 77 -7.88 -23.64 -22.50
N ASP A 78 -8.27 -24.23 -23.60
CA ASP A 78 -7.35 -24.98 -24.49
C ASP A 78 -6.42 -24.02 -25.21
N GLU A 79 -5.11 -24.21 -25.08
CA GLU A 79 -4.10 -23.31 -25.65
C GLU A 79 -4.10 -23.24 -27.18
N GLN A 80 -4.59 -24.29 -27.88
CA GLN A 80 -4.56 -24.34 -29.32
C GLN A 80 -5.85 -23.84 -29.98
N THR A 81 -6.98 -24.18 -29.37
CA THR A 81 -8.30 -23.82 -29.90
C THR A 81 -8.87 -22.55 -29.30
N LEU A 82 -8.36 -22.12 -28.13
CA LEU A 82 -8.87 -21.02 -27.27
C LEU A 82 -10.31 -21.27 -26.79
N GLU A 83 -10.76 -22.54 -26.84
CA GLU A 83 -12.09 -22.93 -26.41
C GLU A 83 -12.09 -23.44 -24.94
N PRO A 84 -13.24 -23.37 -24.25
CA PRO A 84 -13.34 -23.95 -22.92
C PRO A 84 -13.05 -25.45 -22.89
N THR A 85 -12.21 -25.90 -21.97
CA THR A 85 -11.91 -27.31 -21.73
C THR A 85 -13.13 -28.07 -21.15
N GLU A 86 -13.03 -29.39 -21.04
CA GLU A 86 -14.07 -30.21 -20.39
C GLU A 86 -14.24 -29.78 -18.92
N THR A 87 -13.15 -29.47 -18.22
CA THR A 87 -13.18 -28.97 -16.83
C THR A 87 -13.94 -27.63 -16.74
N ALA A 88 -13.70 -26.70 -17.66
CA ALA A 88 -14.46 -25.45 -17.70
C ALA A 88 -15.95 -25.67 -17.95
N ARG A 89 -16.29 -26.62 -18.82
CA ARG A 89 -17.69 -27.00 -19.09
C ARG A 89 -18.37 -27.66 -17.88
N GLU A 90 -17.64 -28.39 -17.06
CA GLU A 90 -18.16 -28.90 -15.79
C GLU A 90 -18.45 -27.75 -14.81
N PHE A 91 -17.55 -26.79 -14.66
CA PHE A 91 -17.79 -25.60 -13.86
C PHE A 91 -18.96 -24.77 -14.37
N SER A 92 -19.10 -24.61 -15.68
CA SER A 92 -20.22 -23.87 -16.26
C SER A 92 -21.59 -24.48 -15.95
N LYS A 93 -21.67 -25.82 -15.76
CA LYS A 93 -22.89 -26.50 -15.33
C LYS A 93 -23.15 -26.31 -13.83
N HIS A 94 -22.09 -26.18 -13.04
CA HIS A 94 -22.17 -26.05 -11.59
C HIS A 94 -22.62 -24.65 -11.17
N PHE A 95 -22.11 -23.60 -11.83
CA PHE A 95 -22.45 -22.21 -11.47
C PHE A 95 -23.78 -21.80 -12.13
N GLU A 96 -24.78 -21.48 -11.30
CA GLU A 96 -26.04 -20.91 -11.78
C GLU A 96 -25.84 -19.45 -12.20
N GLU A 97 -25.14 -18.67 -11.37
CA GLU A 97 -24.81 -17.26 -11.60
C GLU A 97 -23.35 -17.00 -11.23
N ILE A 98 -22.68 -16.14 -11.97
CA ILE A 98 -21.34 -15.61 -11.72
C ILE A 98 -21.47 -14.11 -11.49
N MET A 99 -21.18 -13.66 -10.28
CA MET A 99 -21.29 -12.24 -9.88
C MET A 99 -19.92 -11.63 -9.73
N ILE A 100 -19.67 -10.52 -10.41
CA ILE A 100 -18.37 -9.84 -10.43
C ILE A 100 -18.60 -8.39 -10.02
N ASP A 101 -17.90 -7.97 -8.97
CA ASP A 101 -17.86 -6.58 -8.53
C ASP A 101 -16.59 -5.90 -9.04
N GLU A 102 -16.61 -4.57 -9.15
CA GLU A 102 -15.51 -3.74 -9.65
C GLU A 102 -14.96 -4.23 -11.02
N TYR A 103 -15.86 -4.63 -11.92
CA TYR A 103 -15.49 -5.27 -13.19
C TYR A 103 -14.57 -4.40 -14.07
N GLN A 104 -14.57 -3.07 -13.91
CA GLN A 104 -13.65 -2.16 -14.62
C GLN A 104 -12.17 -2.40 -14.28
N ASP A 105 -11.88 -3.11 -13.20
CA ASP A 105 -10.52 -3.41 -12.76
C ASP A 105 -10.04 -4.81 -13.18
N SER A 106 -10.87 -5.56 -13.93
CA SER A 106 -10.53 -6.88 -14.45
C SER A 106 -9.45 -6.80 -15.53
N ASN A 107 -8.57 -7.79 -15.55
CA ASN A 107 -7.58 -7.99 -16.60
C ASN A 107 -8.05 -9.04 -17.64
N GLN A 108 -7.30 -9.20 -18.73
CA GLN A 108 -7.65 -10.15 -19.80
C GLN A 108 -7.66 -11.61 -19.32
N VAL A 109 -6.73 -12.01 -18.47
CA VAL A 109 -6.64 -13.38 -17.94
C VAL A 109 -7.87 -13.71 -17.11
N GLN A 110 -8.30 -12.78 -16.25
CA GLN A 110 -9.52 -12.93 -15.47
C GLN A 110 -10.75 -13.02 -16.36
N GLU A 111 -10.85 -12.18 -17.40
CA GLU A 111 -11.95 -12.24 -18.36
C GLU A 111 -12.02 -13.58 -19.09
N ASP A 112 -10.88 -14.10 -19.54
CA ASP A 112 -10.81 -15.38 -20.24
C ASP A 112 -11.21 -16.54 -19.30
N ILE A 113 -10.80 -16.52 -18.04
CA ILE A 113 -11.21 -17.48 -17.02
C ILE A 113 -12.72 -17.41 -16.79
N LEU A 114 -13.27 -16.23 -16.58
CA LEU A 114 -14.70 -16.02 -16.29
C LEU A 114 -15.56 -16.44 -17.48
N THR A 115 -15.17 -16.08 -18.67
CA THR A 115 -15.86 -16.49 -19.92
C THR A 115 -15.84 -18.01 -20.10
N ALA A 116 -14.69 -18.66 -19.83
CA ALA A 116 -14.58 -20.12 -19.99
C ALA A 116 -15.50 -20.89 -19.04
N ILE A 117 -15.74 -20.40 -17.82
CA ILE A 117 -16.62 -21.05 -16.83
C ILE A 117 -18.06 -20.53 -16.87
N SER A 118 -18.36 -19.55 -17.72
CA SER A 118 -19.73 -19.05 -17.94
C SER A 118 -20.52 -19.98 -18.88
N ARG A 119 -21.81 -19.69 -19.03
CA ARG A 119 -22.68 -20.36 -20.03
C ARG A 119 -22.85 -19.53 -21.31
N GLU A 120 -22.10 -18.49 -21.48
CA GLU A 120 -22.18 -17.58 -22.61
C GLU A 120 -21.96 -18.31 -23.94
N HIS A 121 -21.00 -19.26 -23.98
CA HIS A 121 -20.75 -20.14 -25.12
C HIS A 121 -21.94 -21.08 -25.46
N GLN A 122 -22.92 -21.22 -24.55
CA GLN A 122 -24.16 -21.98 -24.78
C GLN A 122 -25.32 -21.05 -25.16
N GLY A 123 -25.08 -19.73 -25.29
CA GLY A 123 -26.10 -18.72 -25.57
C GLY A 123 -26.99 -18.41 -24.35
N VAL A 124 -26.55 -18.75 -23.15
CA VAL A 124 -27.27 -18.50 -21.89
C VAL A 124 -26.44 -17.53 -21.06
N GLY A 125 -26.99 -16.33 -20.81
CA GLY A 125 -26.36 -15.36 -19.91
C GLY A 125 -26.47 -15.79 -18.45
N ASN A 126 -25.33 -15.96 -17.77
CA ASN A 126 -25.29 -16.22 -16.33
C ASN A 126 -24.20 -15.38 -15.61
N MET A 127 -23.73 -14.32 -16.27
CA MET A 127 -22.78 -13.37 -15.66
C MET A 127 -23.50 -12.08 -15.26
N PHE A 128 -23.30 -11.65 -14.02
CA PHE A 128 -23.76 -10.38 -13.50
C PHE A 128 -22.54 -9.54 -13.09
N MET A 129 -22.28 -8.49 -13.85
CA MET A 129 -21.09 -7.65 -13.68
C MET A 129 -21.50 -6.27 -13.19
N VAL A 130 -20.87 -5.79 -12.13
CA VAL A 130 -21.06 -4.44 -11.59
C VAL A 130 -19.74 -3.70 -11.65
N GLY A 131 -19.79 -2.44 -12.05
CA GLY A 131 -18.60 -1.60 -12.12
C GLY A 131 -18.90 -0.17 -12.51
N ASP A 132 -17.90 0.66 -12.41
CA ASP A 132 -17.92 2.04 -12.87
C ASP A 132 -16.58 2.38 -13.54
N VAL A 133 -16.59 2.51 -14.84
CA VAL A 133 -15.38 2.78 -15.63
C VAL A 133 -14.68 4.07 -15.20
N LYS A 134 -15.41 5.06 -14.65
CA LYS A 134 -14.84 6.31 -14.11
C LYS A 134 -13.96 6.08 -12.88
N GLN A 135 -14.12 4.93 -12.20
CA GLN A 135 -13.34 4.52 -11.02
C GLN A 135 -12.19 3.58 -11.35
N SER A 136 -11.92 3.29 -12.63
CA SER A 136 -10.78 2.46 -13.05
C SER A 136 -9.45 3.16 -12.76
N ILE A 137 -8.74 2.71 -11.73
CA ILE A 137 -7.46 3.26 -11.26
C ILE A 137 -6.33 2.21 -11.23
N TYR A 138 -6.62 0.95 -11.61
CA TYR A 138 -5.67 -0.15 -11.51
C TYR A 138 -5.02 -0.53 -12.85
N ARG A 139 -4.94 0.38 -13.82
CA ARG A 139 -4.28 0.12 -15.12
C ARG A 139 -2.81 -0.32 -14.96
N PHE A 140 -2.11 0.15 -13.93
CA PHE A 140 -0.76 -0.28 -13.59
C PHE A 140 -0.68 -1.76 -13.11
N ARG A 141 -1.81 -2.37 -12.77
CA ARG A 141 -1.96 -3.81 -12.50
C ARG A 141 -2.52 -4.59 -13.69
N MET A 142 -2.35 -4.07 -14.89
CA MET A 142 -2.85 -4.66 -16.14
C MET A 142 -4.39 -4.69 -16.25
N ALA A 143 -5.13 -3.95 -15.41
CA ALA A 143 -6.56 -3.79 -15.59
C ALA A 143 -6.89 -3.21 -16.97
N ARG A 144 -7.94 -3.74 -17.60
CA ARG A 144 -8.40 -3.38 -18.94
C ARG A 144 -9.82 -2.84 -18.90
N PRO A 145 -10.01 -1.56 -18.57
CA PRO A 145 -11.34 -0.94 -18.57
C PRO A 145 -12.02 -1.00 -19.94
N GLU A 146 -11.27 -1.26 -21.02
CA GLU A 146 -11.79 -1.48 -22.34
C GLU A 146 -12.75 -2.67 -22.41
N LEU A 147 -12.55 -3.72 -21.58
CA LEU A 147 -13.47 -4.88 -21.48
C LEU A 147 -14.84 -4.45 -20.97
N PHE A 148 -14.87 -3.59 -19.96
CA PHE A 148 -16.11 -3.01 -19.44
C PHE A 148 -16.79 -2.13 -20.51
N MET A 149 -16.02 -1.26 -21.17
CA MET A 149 -16.54 -0.35 -22.20
C MET A 149 -17.09 -1.09 -23.41
N GLU A 150 -16.48 -2.20 -23.80
CA GLU A 150 -17.02 -3.05 -24.89
C GLU A 150 -18.42 -3.56 -24.54
N LYS A 151 -18.60 -4.11 -23.34
CA LYS A 151 -19.91 -4.57 -22.86
C LYS A 151 -20.88 -3.41 -22.72
N TYR A 152 -20.46 -2.28 -22.14
CA TYR A 152 -21.26 -1.08 -21.99
C TYR A 152 -21.81 -0.56 -23.34
N ASN A 153 -21.01 -0.60 -24.40
CA ASN A 153 -21.37 -0.13 -25.72
C ASN A 153 -22.21 -1.13 -26.54
N THR A 154 -22.09 -2.43 -26.24
CA THR A 154 -22.75 -3.49 -27.01
C THR A 154 -24.03 -4.02 -26.35
N TYR A 155 -24.13 -3.96 -25.02
CA TYR A 155 -25.32 -4.38 -24.29
C TYR A 155 -26.43 -3.34 -24.39
N THR A 156 -27.67 -3.78 -24.42
CA THR A 156 -28.83 -2.92 -24.57
C THR A 156 -29.60 -2.76 -23.25
N SER A 157 -30.36 -1.69 -23.14
CA SER A 157 -31.26 -1.48 -21.98
C SER A 157 -32.49 -2.37 -21.99
N ASP A 158 -32.76 -3.03 -23.11
CA ASP A 158 -33.93 -3.90 -23.26
C ASP A 158 -33.69 -5.25 -22.56
N ASP A 159 -34.76 -5.93 -22.19
CA ASP A 159 -34.73 -7.27 -21.61
C ASP A 159 -34.20 -8.27 -22.65
N SER A 160 -32.96 -8.58 -22.58
CA SER A 160 -32.20 -9.41 -23.53
C SER A 160 -31.13 -10.23 -22.81
N ALA A 161 -30.50 -11.19 -23.54
CA ALA A 161 -29.39 -11.98 -23.01
C ALA A 161 -28.17 -11.13 -22.61
N HIS A 162 -28.05 -9.92 -23.18
CA HIS A 162 -26.97 -8.97 -22.91
C HIS A 162 -27.58 -7.62 -22.50
N GLN A 163 -28.10 -7.59 -21.27
CA GLN A 163 -28.79 -6.41 -20.74
C GLN A 163 -27.83 -5.50 -19.97
N ARG A 164 -27.94 -4.18 -20.22
CA ARG A 164 -27.29 -3.12 -19.45
C ARG A 164 -28.29 -2.43 -18.53
N ILE A 165 -27.90 -2.28 -17.27
CA ILE A 165 -28.68 -1.56 -16.26
C ILE A 165 -27.82 -0.40 -15.74
N ASP A 166 -28.25 0.83 -16.01
CA ASP A 166 -27.53 2.03 -15.58
C ASP A 166 -28.00 2.48 -14.20
N LEU A 167 -27.06 2.60 -13.25
CA LEU A 167 -27.33 3.03 -11.88
C LEU A 167 -26.87 4.48 -11.71
N HIS A 168 -27.81 5.43 -11.73
CA HIS A 168 -27.50 6.87 -11.69
C HIS A 168 -27.52 7.47 -10.28
N LYS A 169 -28.07 6.76 -9.27
CA LYS A 169 -28.30 7.31 -7.94
C LYS A 169 -27.18 6.97 -6.97
N ASN A 170 -26.63 8.01 -6.36
CA ASN A 170 -25.64 7.91 -5.28
C ASN A 170 -26.36 8.04 -3.92
N PHE A 171 -26.22 7.01 -3.07
CA PHE A 171 -26.84 6.95 -1.73
C PHE A 171 -25.83 7.23 -0.61
N ARG A 172 -24.59 7.56 -0.96
CA ARG A 172 -23.48 7.76 -0.01
C ARG A 172 -23.26 9.23 0.31
N SER A 173 -23.34 10.09 -0.68
CA SER A 173 -22.90 11.49 -0.59
C SER A 173 -24.07 12.46 -0.57
N ARG A 174 -23.86 13.62 0.04
CA ARG A 174 -24.80 14.75 0.01
C ARG A 174 -24.81 15.40 -1.38
N ASN A 175 -25.91 16.10 -1.68
CA ASN A 175 -26.07 16.77 -2.98
C ASN A 175 -24.93 17.72 -3.30
N GLU A 176 -24.51 18.54 -2.33
CA GLU A 176 -23.46 19.55 -2.51
C GLU A 176 -22.13 18.92 -2.94
N VAL A 177 -21.82 17.70 -2.47
CA VAL A 177 -20.64 16.95 -2.87
C VAL A 177 -20.78 16.43 -4.30
N LEU A 178 -21.97 15.89 -4.64
CA LEU A 178 -22.24 15.37 -5.98
C LEU A 178 -22.24 16.49 -7.02
N ASP A 179 -22.88 17.62 -6.73
CA ASP A 179 -22.92 18.79 -7.60
C ASP A 179 -21.52 19.34 -7.88
N PHE A 180 -20.67 19.43 -6.85
CA PHE A 180 -19.29 19.87 -6.99
C PHE A 180 -18.46 18.88 -7.81
N THR A 181 -18.65 17.58 -7.58
CA THR A 181 -17.98 16.54 -8.36
C THR A 181 -18.39 16.60 -9.82
N ASN A 182 -19.69 16.68 -10.09
CA ASN A 182 -20.21 16.82 -11.44
C ASN A 182 -19.66 18.06 -12.15
N ASP A 183 -19.64 19.23 -11.47
CA ASP A 183 -19.14 20.48 -12.05
C ASP A 183 -17.66 20.37 -12.48
N ILE A 184 -16.84 19.67 -11.72
CA ILE A 184 -15.46 19.41 -12.09
C ILE A 184 -15.38 18.46 -13.29
N PHE A 185 -16.03 17.31 -13.21
CA PHE A 185 -15.87 16.26 -14.23
C PHE A 185 -16.51 16.59 -15.57
N TYR A 186 -17.59 17.36 -15.61
CA TYR A 186 -18.09 17.94 -16.87
C TYR A 186 -17.06 18.79 -17.61
N LYS A 187 -16.10 19.37 -16.89
CA LYS A 187 -15.05 20.25 -17.48
C LYS A 187 -13.79 19.52 -17.87
N ILE A 188 -13.43 18.42 -17.17
CA ILE A 188 -12.11 17.80 -17.31
C ILE A 188 -12.16 16.37 -17.82
N MET A 189 -13.29 15.65 -17.75
CA MET A 189 -13.38 14.26 -18.21
C MET A 189 -14.06 14.20 -19.57
N ALA A 190 -13.27 13.86 -20.58
CA ALA A 190 -13.73 13.70 -21.95
C ALA A 190 -13.12 12.44 -22.56
N ALA A 191 -13.66 11.95 -23.66
CA ALA A 191 -13.24 10.71 -24.30
C ALA A 191 -11.75 10.70 -24.69
N ASP A 192 -11.16 11.85 -24.99
CA ASP A 192 -9.74 12.00 -25.32
C ASP A 192 -8.81 12.05 -24.09
N LEU A 193 -9.34 12.30 -22.91
CA LEU A 193 -8.57 12.39 -21.65
C LEU A 193 -8.81 11.23 -20.69
N GLY A 194 -9.91 10.50 -20.79
CA GLY A 194 -10.25 9.43 -19.86
C GLY A 194 -10.95 8.25 -20.49
N ASN A 195 -11.05 8.23 -21.83
CA ASN A 195 -11.84 7.25 -22.60
C ASN A 195 -13.34 7.21 -22.24
N VAL A 196 -13.81 8.16 -21.44
CA VAL A 196 -15.21 8.28 -21.00
C VAL A 196 -15.67 9.71 -21.21
N GLN A 197 -16.77 9.89 -21.89
CA GLN A 197 -17.45 11.17 -21.96
C GLN A 197 -18.31 11.35 -20.70
N TYR A 198 -18.02 12.42 -19.94
CA TYR A 198 -18.85 12.76 -18.76
C TYR A 198 -20.01 13.64 -19.22
N ASP A 199 -21.19 13.04 -19.27
CA ASP A 199 -22.44 13.64 -19.67
C ASP A 199 -23.53 13.38 -18.61
N ASP A 200 -24.78 13.65 -18.93
CA ASP A 200 -25.89 13.45 -18.00
C ASP A 200 -26.10 11.97 -17.61
N ASP A 201 -25.71 11.03 -18.47
CA ASP A 201 -25.78 9.59 -18.18
C ASP A 201 -24.64 9.15 -17.24
N ALA A 202 -23.48 9.82 -17.30
CA ALA A 202 -22.34 9.56 -16.44
C ALA A 202 -22.40 10.32 -15.11
N ALA A 203 -23.24 11.38 -15.00
CA ALA A 203 -23.33 12.24 -13.84
C ALA A 203 -23.90 11.54 -12.60
N LEU A 204 -23.53 12.04 -11.43
CA LEU A 204 -24.00 11.53 -10.14
C LEU A 204 -25.26 12.23 -9.70
N TYR A 205 -26.31 11.47 -9.37
CA TYR A 205 -27.58 12.00 -8.88
C TYR A 205 -27.84 11.57 -7.44
N PRO A 206 -28.43 12.46 -6.60
CA PRO A 206 -28.71 12.13 -5.22
C PRO A 206 -29.78 11.04 -5.11
N GLY A 207 -29.49 10.00 -4.33
CA GLY A 207 -30.41 8.91 -4.00
C GLY A 207 -30.84 8.89 -2.55
N ALA A 208 -30.05 9.52 -1.65
CA ALA A 208 -30.34 9.60 -0.24
C ALA A 208 -30.83 10.99 0.17
N SER A 209 -31.65 11.06 1.24
CA SER A 209 -32.08 12.31 1.84
C SER A 209 -31.24 12.64 3.05
N TYR A 210 -30.73 13.85 3.12
CA TYR A 210 -29.95 14.37 4.24
C TYR A 210 -30.68 15.55 4.91
N PRO A 211 -30.40 15.81 6.21
CA PRO A 211 -30.89 17.03 6.86
C PRO A 211 -30.50 18.29 6.10
N LYS A 212 -31.39 19.27 6.06
CA LYS A 212 -31.17 20.54 5.35
C LYS A 212 -30.16 21.41 6.12
N GLU A 213 -28.90 21.14 5.94
CA GLU A 213 -27.81 22.03 6.32
C GLU A 213 -26.88 22.26 5.14
N THR A 214 -26.39 23.49 5.01
CA THR A 214 -25.53 23.85 3.91
C THR A 214 -24.10 23.44 4.24
N MET A 215 -23.63 22.34 3.66
CA MET A 215 -22.26 21.86 3.76
C MET A 215 -21.59 22.01 2.39
N ARG A 216 -21.01 23.18 2.15
CA ARG A 216 -20.41 23.47 0.85
C ARG A 216 -19.02 22.86 0.76
N PRO A 217 -18.65 22.25 -0.37
CA PRO A 217 -17.27 21.96 -0.70
C PRO A 217 -16.41 23.22 -0.66
N GLU A 218 -15.18 23.09 -0.19
CA GLU A 218 -14.23 24.20 -0.03
C GLU A 218 -12.97 23.91 -0.84
N LEU A 219 -12.41 24.96 -1.43
CA LEU A 219 -11.10 24.91 -2.07
C LEU A 219 -10.14 25.77 -1.25
N LEU A 220 -9.15 25.11 -0.65
CA LEU A 220 -8.07 25.77 0.08
C LEU A 220 -6.87 25.93 -0.87
N LEU A 221 -6.42 27.15 -1.06
CA LEU A 221 -5.29 27.47 -1.94
C LEU A 221 -4.16 28.07 -1.13
N VAL A 222 -2.93 27.61 -1.38
CA VAL A 222 -1.69 28.18 -0.84
C VAL A 222 -0.93 28.81 -2.00
N ASP A 223 -0.66 30.10 -1.92
CA ASP A 223 0.22 30.79 -2.87
C ASP A 223 1.65 30.83 -2.31
N TYR A 224 2.48 29.89 -2.72
CA TYR A 224 3.89 29.83 -2.33
C TYR A 224 4.76 30.95 -2.87
N LYS A 225 4.22 31.85 -3.74
CA LYS A 225 4.91 33.03 -4.24
C LYS A 225 4.64 34.25 -3.41
N ASP A 226 3.81 34.15 -2.38
CA ASP A 226 3.59 35.21 -1.40
C ASP A 226 4.93 35.54 -0.70
N GLU A 227 5.25 36.84 -0.58
CA GLU A 227 6.52 37.30 -0.01
C GLU A 227 6.73 36.78 1.41
N ASP A 228 5.67 36.77 2.24
CA ASP A 228 5.72 36.32 3.63
C ASP A 228 6.01 34.79 3.75
N LEU A 229 5.52 33.97 2.80
CA LEU A 229 5.78 32.55 2.77
C LEU A 229 7.13 32.21 2.11
N SER A 230 7.57 32.98 1.14
CA SER A 230 8.85 32.76 0.46
C SER A 230 10.06 32.99 1.36
N GLU A 231 9.94 33.83 2.41
CA GLU A 231 10.98 34.05 3.41
C GLU A 231 11.13 32.88 4.41
N ILE A 232 10.09 32.06 4.56
CA ILE A 232 10.04 30.93 5.52
C ILE A 232 10.49 29.62 4.86
N ILE A 233 10.40 29.52 3.54
CA ILE A 233 10.71 28.29 2.79
C ILE A 233 12.22 28.22 2.54
N GLU A 234 12.92 27.42 3.36
CA GLU A 234 14.34 27.10 3.20
C GLU A 234 14.54 25.81 2.37
N ASP A 235 13.69 24.80 2.60
CA ASP A 235 13.66 23.52 1.86
C ASP A 235 12.40 23.46 0.99
N GLU A 236 12.58 23.53 -0.33
CA GLU A 236 11.48 23.73 -1.29
C GLU A 236 10.38 22.66 -1.22
N ASP A 237 10.71 21.42 -0.87
CA ASP A 237 9.73 20.32 -0.82
C ASP A 237 9.24 20.05 0.62
N GLY A 238 10.10 20.12 1.62
CA GLY A 238 9.75 19.82 3.01
C GLY A 238 8.86 20.90 3.63
N ASP A 239 9.19 22.15 3.45
CA ASP A 239 8.47 23.28 4.03
C ASP A 239 7.08 23.48 3.43
N LYS A 240 6.91 23.22 2.13
CA LYS A 240 5.60 23.26 1.47
C LYS A 240 4.62 22.26 2.07
N VAL A 241 5.06 21.03 2.35
CA VAL A 241 4.23 20.00 2.96
C VAL A 241 3.86 20.37 4.40
N GLN A 242 4.76 21.02 5.13
CA GLN A 242 4.46 21.51 6.48
C GLN A 242 3.41 22.62 6.48
N ILE A 243 3.50 23.57 5.54
CA ILE A 243 2.52 24.66 5.36
C ILE A 243 1.14 24.08 5.02
N GLU A 244 1.07 23.13 4.08
CA GLU A 244 -0.17 22.42 3.76
C GLU A 244 -0.75 21.70 4.98
N ALA A 245 0.10 21.03 5.76
CA ALA A 245 -0.31 20.32 6.96
C ALA A 245 -0.85 21.26 8.06
N LEU A 246 -0.25 22.44 8.24
CA LEU A 246 -0.75 23.47 9.16
C LEU A 246 -2.11 24.04 8.71
N LEU A 247 -2.30 24.25 7.42
CA LEU A 247 -3.58 24.67 6.86
C LEU A 247 -4.67 23.62 7.12
N ILE A 248 -4.35 22.35 6.91
CA ILE A 248 -5.22 21.21 7.20
C ILE A 248 -5.54 21.17 8.71
N ALA A 249 -4.53 21.33 9.58
CA ALA A 249 -4.71 21.35 11.03
C ALA A 249 -5.68 22.44 11.47
N ASN A 250 -5.52 23.65 10.96
CA ASN A 250 -6.41 24.78 11.26
C ASN A 250 -7.83 24.52 10.77
N ARG A 251 -7.99 23.91 9.59
CA ARG A 251 -9.32 23.55 9.09
C ARG A 251 -9.98 22.46 9.94
N ILE A 252 -9.23 21.45 10.38
CA ILE A 252 -9.71 20.40 11.29
C ILE A 252 -10.19 21.02 12.61
N ARG A 253 -9.44 21.93 13.22
CA ARG A 253 -9.86 22.64 14.46
C ARG A 253 -11.19 23.37 14.27
N SER A 254 -11.32 24.12 13.19
CA SER A 254 -12.58 24.81 12.87
C SER A 254 -13.75 23.85 12.69
N LEU A 255 -13.53 22.69 12.05
CA LEU A 255 -14.54 21.65 11.92
C LEU A 255 -14.91 21.00 13.27
N MET A 256 -13.95 20.81 14.16
CA MET A 256 -14.21 20.27 15.50
C MET A 256 -15.02 21.23 16.37
N GLU A 257 -14.88 22.54 16.18
CA GLU A 257 -15.63 23.55 16.92
C GLU A 257 -17.07 23.69 16.41
N ASN A 258 -17.26 23.71 15.10
CA ASN A 258 -18.52 24.12 14.48
C ASN A 258 -19.12 23.11 13.50
N GLY A 259 -18.37 22.06 13.18
CA GLY A 259 -18.79 21.09 12.16
C GLY A 259 -19.87 20.12 12.66
N MET A 260 -20.76 19.77 11.74
CA MET A 260 -21.80 18.77 11.99
C MET A 260 -21.72 17.68 10.94
N VAL A 261 -22.01 16.45 11.31
CA VAL A 261 -22.13 15.30 10.39
C VAL A 261 -23.44 14.57 10.64
N THR A 262 -23.96 13.93 9.60
CA THR A 262 -25.13 13.07 9.72
C THR A 262 -24.71 11.72 10.29
N ASP A 263 -25.24 11.35 11.44
CA ASP A 263 -25.01 10.02 12.00
C ASP A 263 -25.70 8.95 11.14
N LYS A 264 -24.91 7.97 10.68
CA LYS A 264 -25.37 6.93 9.76
C LYS A 264 -26.50 6.04 10.33
N LYS A 265 -26.54 5.85 11.66
CA LYS A 265 -27.50 4.96 12.31
C LYS A 265 -28.82 5.68 12.60
N THR A 266 -28.76 6.93 13.00
CA THR A 266 -29.93 7.69 13.45
C THR A 266 -30.47 8.63 12.37
N GLY A 267 -29.69 8.96 11.33
CA GLY A 267 -29.99 9.94 10.32
C GLY A 267 -30.01 11.40 10.84
N GLN A 268 -29.62 11.63 12.10
CA GLN A 268 -29.62 12.95 12.73
C GLN A 268 -28.24 13.60 12.66
N LEU A 269 -28.22 14.92 12.77
CA LEU A 269 -26.97 15.67 12.86
C LEU A 269 -26.35 15.52 14.25
N ARG A 270 -25.04 15.34 14.30
CA ARG A 270 -24.20 15.38 15.49
C ARG A 270 -22.93 16.17 15.23
N ALA A 271 -22.27 16.61 16.30
CA ALA A 271 -20.96 17.23 16.19
C ALA A 271 -19.94 16.31 15.52
N VAL A 272 -19.03 16.89 14.75
CA VAL A 272 -17.88 16.20 14.12
C VAL A 272 -16.98 15.60 15.20
N GLN A 273 -16.41 14.45 14.91
CA GLN A 273 -15.35 13.79 15.67
C GLN A 273 -14.15 13.54 14.76
N TYR A 274 -12.94 13.45 15.31
CA TYR A 274 -11.73 13.20 14.51
C TYR A 274 -11.85 11.99 13.60
N ARG A 275 -12.54 10.93 14.02
CA ARG A 275 -12.79 9.73 13.22
C ARG A 275 -13.69 9.92 11.99
N ASP A 276 -14.35 11.07 11.89
CA ASP A 276 -15.21 11.39 10.75
C ASP A 276 -14.43 12.10 9.64
N ILE A 277 -13.17 12.46 9.90
CA ILE A 277 -12.32 13.22 8.98
C ILE A 277 -11.29 12.28 8.34
N VAL A 278 -11.24 12.29 7.02
CA VAL A 278 -10.29 11.52 6.22
C VAL A 278 -9.51 12.46 5.30
N ILE A 279 -8.21 12.29 5.26
CA ILE A 279 -7.32 13.01 4.34
C ILE A 279 -6.87 12.02 3.27
N LEU A 280 -7.18 12.33 2.00
CA LEU A 280 -6.81 11.51 0.85
C LEU A 280 -5.67 12.18 0.09
N SER A 281 -4.65 11.41 -0.25
CA SER A 281 -3.52 11.85 -1.07
C SER A 281 -3.23 10.82 -2.15
N ARG A 282 -2.67 11.28 -3.27
CA ARG A 282 -2.24 10.39 -4.36
C ARG A 282 -1.09 9.47 -3.95
N SER A 283 -0.22 9.94 -3.07
CA SER A 283 0.90 9.17 -2.50
C SER A 283 1.01 9.50 -1.02
N VAL A 284 0.97 8.47 -0.19
CA VAL A 284 1.02 8.60 1.26
C VAL A 284 2.47 8.56 1.78
N ALA A 285 3.45 8.04 1.02
CA ALA A 285 4.84 7.91 1.44
C ALA A 285 5.32 9.22 2.15
N ASN A 286 6.35 9.80 1.98
CA ASN A 286 6.88 10.94 2.76
C ASN A 286 5.85 12.01 3.17
N TRP A 287 4.91 12.38 2.27
CA TRP A 287 3.88 13.39 2.54
C TRP A 287 2.99 13.02 3.75
N GLY A 288 2.48 11.80 3.80
CA GLY A 288 1.59 11.35 4.88
C GLY A 288 2.25 11.37 6.25
N ASN A 289 3.52 10.97 6.34
CA ASN A 289 4.26 10.97 7.60
C ASN A 289 4.52 12.40 8.11
N THR A 290 4.86 13.33 7.21
CA THR A 290 5.05 14.76 7.56
C THR A 290 3.74 15.38 8.05
N VAL A 291 2.63 15.15 7.31
CA VAL A 291 1.30 15.64 7.73
C VAL A 291 0.90 15.06 9.09
N ALA A 292 1.09 13.77 9.32
CA ALA A 292 0.76 13.16 10.60
C ALA A 292 1.61 13.70 11.76
N ALA A 293 2.89 13.99 11.52
CA ALA A 293 3.76 14.62 12.52
C ALA A 293 3.26 16.02 12.89
N VAL A 294 3.00 16.88 11.91
CA VAL A 294 2.48 18.23 12.14
C VAL A 294 1.11 18.21 12.84
N LEU A 295 0.21 17.31 12.44
CA LEU A 295 -1.09 17.15 13.10
C LEU A 295 -0.93 16.76 14.57
N LYS A 296 0.00 15.85 14.87
CA LYS A 296 0.31 15.44 16.24
C LYS A 296 0.90 16.59 17.07
N ASP A 297 1.80 17.39 16.49
CA ASP A 297 2.37 18.56 17.13
C ASP A 297 1.29 19.65 17.40
N CYS A 298 0.21 19.60 16.63
CA CYS A 298 -0.99 20.41 16.83
C CYS A 298 -2.04 19.78 17.76
N ASP A 299 -1.72 18.71 18.50
CA ASP A 299 -2.63 17.93 19.36
C ASP A 299 -3.84 17.32 18.61
N ILE A 300 -3.70 17.08 17.32
CA ILE A 300 -4.72 16.43 16.51
C ILE A 300 -4.35 14.95 16.33
N PRO A 301 -5.15 13.99 16.82
CA PRO A 301 -4.86 12.57 16.63
C PRO A 301 -4.98 12.18 15.16
N ALA A 302 -3.89 11.75 14.56
CA ALA A 302 -3.83 11.32 13.18
C ALA A 302 -3.26 9.90 13.06
N HIS A 303 -3.75 9.16 12.06
CA HIS A 303 -3.27 7.84 11.70
C HIS A 303 -2.99 7.81 10.20
N VAL A 304 -1.80 7.35 9.84
CA VAL A 304 -1.39 7.14 8.44
C VAL A 304 -1.47 5.66 8.13
N GLU A 305 -2.25 5.31 7.12
CA GLU A 305 -2.30 3.97 6.57
C GLU A 305 -1.13 3.82 5.59
N SER A 306 0.05 3.50 6.13
CA SER A 306 1.23 3.18 5.31
C SER A 306 1.66 1.75 5.62
N ASN A 307 1.96 0.99 4.59
CA ASN A 307 2.60 -0.32 4.72
C ASN A 307 4.08 -0.20 5.05
N THR A 308 4.64 1.02 5.03
CA THR A 308 6.02 1.31 5.37
C THR A 308 6.13 1.66 6.86
N GLY A 309 7.16 1.13 7.51
CA GLY A 309 7.48 1.47 8.90
C GLY A 309 7.03 0.47 9.95
N TYR A 310 6.53 -0.73 9.58
CA TYR A 310 6.23 -1.79 10.53
C TYR A 310 7.49 -2.22 11.28
N PHE A 311 8.53 -2.59 10.53
CA PHE A 311 9.81 -3.00 11.12
C PHE A 311 10.57 -1.84 11.77
N SER A 312 10.32 -0.59 11.40
CA SER A 312 10.93 0.59 12.04
C SER A 312 10.18 1.05 13.30
N SER A 313 9.02 0.46 13.60
CA SER A 313 8.29 0.79 14.84
C SER A 313 9.10 0.38 16.07
N TYR A 314 9.04 1.24 17.10
CA TYR A 314 9.86 1.09 18.32
C TYR A 314 9.73 -0.29 18.97
N GLU A 315 8.51 -0.77 19.18
CA GLU A 315 8.24 -2.07 19.78
C GLU A 315 8.84 -3.24 18.99
N ILE A 316 8.83 -3.16 17.66
CA ILE A 316 9.40 -4.20 16.79
C ILE A 316 10.92 -4.11 16.80
N GLN A 317 11.49 -2.91 16.73
CA GLN A 317 12.96 -2.75 16.80
C GLN A 317 13.55 -3.26 18.12
N VAL A 318 12.88 -3.06 19.25
CA VAL A 318 13.32 -3.60 20.55
C VAL A 318 13.30 -5.14 20.53
N ILE A 319 12.20 -5.73 20.05
CA ILE A 319 12.07 -7.19 19.96
C ILE A 319 13.11 -7.78 19.00
N LEU A 320 13.28 -7.19 17.82
CA LEU A 320 14.27 -7.64 16.86
C LEU A 320 15.71 -7.52 17.40
N SER A 321 16.00 -6.45 18.14
CA SER A 321 17.29 -6.29 18.81
C SER A 321 17.51 -7.39 19.85
N MET A 322 16.49 -7.75 20.62
CA MET A 322 16.56 -8.86 21.57
C MET A 322 16.80 -10.19 20.85
N LEU A 323 16.07 -10.49 19.77
CA LEU A 323 16.29 -11.70 18.97
C LEU A 323 17.73 -11.77 18.39
N ARG A 324 18.23 -10.62 17.92
CA ARG A 324 19.61 -10.53 17.38
C ARG A 324 20.66 -10.84 18.44
N ILE A 325 20.53 -10.36 19.68
CA ILE A 325 21.48 -10.68 20.73
C ILE A 325 21.32 -12.09 21.28
N LEU A 326 20.13 -12.68 21.22
CA LEU A 326 19.93 -14.09 21.54
C LEU A 326 20.62 -15.01 20.53
N ASP A 327 20.62 -14.64 19.24
CA ASP A 327 21.34 -15.35 18.19
C ASP A 327 22.85 -15.10 18.27
N ASN A 328 23.26 -13.84 18.29
CA ASN A 328 24.67 -13.44 18.41
C ASN A 328 24.83 -12.26 19.38
N PRO A 329 25.29 -12.51 20.61
CA PRO A 329 25.40 -11.47 21.64
C PRO A 329 26.52 -10.45 21.41
N LEU A 330 27.40 -10.65 20.42
CA LEU A 330 28.54 -9.77 20.13
C LEU A 330 28.19 -8.61 19.18
N GLN A 331 26.93 -8.23 19.11
CA GLN A 331 26.43 -7.13 18.28
C GLN A 331 26.22 -5.86 19.12
N ASP A 332 27.04 -4.85 18.90
CA ASP A 332 27.09 -3.62 19.72
C ASP A 332 25.74 -2.85 19.71
N ILE A 333 25.19 -2.58 18.53
CA ILE A 333 23.95 -1.79 18.37
C ILE A 333 22.74 -2.51 18.97
N PRO A 334 22.46 -3.78 18.66
CA PRO A 334 21.35 -4.50 19.28
C PRO A 334 21.51 -4.64 20.80
N MET A 335 22.73 -4.86 21.31
CA MET A 335 22.99 -4.93 22.74
C MET A 335 22.67 -3.59 23.43
N ALA A 336 23.17 -2.48 22.93
CA ALA A 336 22.89 -1.16 23.47
C ALA A 336 21.38 -0.85 23.41
N ALA A 337 20.71 -1.18 22.28
CA ALA A 337 19.28 -0.97 22.12
C ALA A 337 18.42 -1.74 23.14
N VAL A 338 18.81 -2.98 23.46
CA VAL A 338 18.09 -3.77 24.49
C VAL A 338 18.33 -3.20 25.89
N LEU A 339 19.58 -2.85 26.22
CA LEU A 339 19.92 -2.31 27.54
C LEU A 339 19.24 -0.95 27.77
N ALA A 340 19.15 -0.09 26.76
CA ALA A 340 18.46 1.20 26.85
C ALA A 340 16.92 1.05 26.81
N SER A 341 16.40 -0.10 26.35
CA SER A 341 14.96 -0.32 26.25
C SER A 341 14.31 -0.55 27.62
N PRO A 342 12.97 -0.48 27.73
CA PRO A 342 12.25 -0.82 28.96
C PRO A 342 12.44 -2.27 29.45
N ILE A 343 13.06 -3.12 28.66
CA ILE A 343 13.42 -4.49 29.10
C ILE A 343 14.44 -4.44 30.23
N VAL A 344 15.42 -3.53 30.15
CA VAL A 344 16.46 -3.34 31.19
C VAL A 344 16.34 -1.96 31.85
N GLY A 345 16.09 -0.91 31.05
CA GLY A 345 15.84 0.44 31.54
C GLY A 345 17.11 1.17 31.97
N MET A 346 18.21 0.99 31.26
CA MET A 346 19.45 1.74 31.48
C MET A 346 19.38 3.08 30.74
N ASP A 347 19.91 4.11 31.37
CA ASP A 347 20.09 5.43 30.78
C ASP A 347 21.46 5.55 30.07
N ASP A 348 21.68 6.69 29.41
CA ASP A 348 22.90 6.95 28.64
C ASP A 348 24.14 6.99 29.55
N GLU A 349 24.02 7.42 30.79
CA GLU A 349 25.11 7.48 31.76
C GLU A 349 25.50 6.07 32.22
N GLU A 350 24.54 5.22 32.53
CA GLU A 350 24.74 3.81 32.89
C GLU A 350 25.42 3.04 31.75
N LEU A 351 24.99 3.26 30.48
CA LEU A 351 25.64 2.67 29.31
C LEU A 351 27.10 3.16 29.12
N ALA A 352 27.35 4.46 29.37
CA ALA A 352 28.69 5.02 29.32
C ALA A 352 29.62 4.46 30.44
N GLN A 353 29.06 4.16 31.61
CA GLN A 353 29.79 3.53 32.72
C GLN A 353 30.28 2.13 32.34
N ILE A 354 29.45 1.30 31.72
CA ILE A 354 29.86 -0.02 31.16
C ILE A 354 31.04 0.16 30.21
N ARG A 355 30.93 1.10 29.26
CA ARG A 355 31.99 1.35 28.28
C ARG A 355 33.30 1.82 28.92
N SER A 356 33.18 2.58 30.01
CA SER A 356 34.35 3.11 30.73
C SER A 356 35.03 2.06 31.60
N ALA A 357 34.26 1.12 32.15
CA ALA A 357 34.77 0.03 32.99
C ALA A 357 35.60 -0.98 32.16
N PHE A 358 35.12 -1.33 30.96
CA PHE A 358 35.77 -2.33 30.12
C PHE A 358 36.32 -1.69 28.83
N LYS A 359 37.55 -1.17 28.92
CA LYS A 359 38.25 -0.50 27.81
C LYS A 359 38.89 -1.50 26.84
N GLY A 360 38.96 -1.14 25.56
CA GLY A 360 39.68 -1.91 24.53
C GLY A 360 38.89 -3.07 23.92
N VAL A 361 37.67 -3.35 24.36
CA VAL A 361 36.79 -4.37 23.78
C VAL A 361 35.57 -3.71 23.12
N SER A 362 34.78 -4.47 22.38
CA SER A 362 33.51 -3.95 21.82
C SER A 362 32.48 -3.64 22.93
N PHE A 363 31.45 -2.82 22.64
CA PHE A 363 30.43 -2.53 23.64
C PHE A 363 29.69 -3.80 24.08
N ALA A 364 29.38 -4.67 23.14
CA ALA A 364 28.70 -5.94 23.46
C ALA A 364 29.53 -6.84 24.37
N GLN A 365 30.85 -6.91 24.15
CA GLN A 365 31.76 -7.61 25.05
C GLN A 365 31.83 -6.97 26.43
N ALA A 366 31.92 -5.62 26.50
CA ALA A 366 31.87 -4.90 27.76
C ALA A 366 30.59 -5.17 28.56
N ALA A 367 29.43 -5.16 27.86
CA ALA A 367 28.14 -5.47 28.46
C ALA A 367 28.08 -6.91 29.00
N LEU A 368 28.58 -7.88 28.25
CA LEU A 368 28.64 -9.28 28.70
C LEU A 368 29.55 -9.45 29.93
N SER A 369 30.72 -8.82 29.96
CA SER A 369 31.61 -8.81 31.13
C SER A 369 30.97 -8.16 32.33
N ALA A 370 30.24 -7.04 32.13
CA ALA A 370 29.46 -6.38 33.19
C ALA A 370 28.31 -7.27 33.72
N MET A 371 27.59 -7.95 32.83
CA MET A 371 26.54 -8.93 33.19
C MET A 371 27.10 -10.11 33.98
N ALA A 372 28.34 -10.53 33.68
CA ALA A 372 29.04 -11.60 34.40
C ALA A 372 29.63 -11.12 35.75
N GLY A 373 29.61 -9.82 36.07
CA GLY A 373 30.20 -9.26 37.27
C GLY A 373 31.75 -9.28 37.26
N GLU A 374 32.37 -9.30 36.08
CA GLU A 374 33.82 -9.29 35.92
C GLU A 374 34.40 -7.99 36.51
N ASP A 375 35.62 -8.04 36.97
CA ASP A 375 36.35 -6.95 37.61
C ASP A 375 35.59 -6.28 38.78
N GLY A 376 34.63 -7.00 39.38
CA GLY A 376 33.83 -6.51 40.49
C GLY A 376 32.75 -5.51 40.09
N TYR A 377 32.37 -5.43 38.79
CA TYR A 377 31.27 -4.58 38.32
C TYR A 377 29.95 -5.11 38.86
N GLU A 378 29.23 -4.25 39.56
CA GLU A 378 27.93 -4.60 40.15
C GLU A 378 26.86 -3.61 39.70
N ASP A 379 25.82 -4.15 39.04
CA ASP A 379 24.63 -3.43 38.63
C ASP A 379 23.41 -4.36 38.73
N GLU A 380 22.39 -3.94 39.47
CA GLU A 380 21.22 -4.75 39.77
C GLU A 380 20.35 -4.99 38.52
N LYS A 381 20.25 -3.98 37.61
CA LYS A 381 19.50 -4.13 36.35
C LYS A 381 20.15 -5.17 35.46
N LEU A 382 21.50 -5.10 35.32
CA LEU A 382 22.25 -6.05 34.52
C LEU A 382 22.23 -7.45 35.12
N LYS A 383 22.34 -7.62 36.44
CA LYS A 383 22.21 -8.92 37.11
C LYS A 383 20.85 -9.56 36.84
N ALA A 384 19.77 -8.78 36.97
CA ALA A 384 18.41 -9.27 36.71
C ALA A 384 18.25 -9.66 35.22
N PHE A 385 18.72 -8.82 34.32
CA PHE A 385 18.66 -9.10 32.89
C PHE A 385 19.51 -10.33 32.49
N ALA A 386 20.71 -10.49 33.04
CA ALA A 386 21.58 -11.62 32.76
C ALA A 386 20.86 -12.97 33.00
N LEU A 387 20.11 -13.09 34.08
CA LEU A 387 19.36 -14.29 34.38
C LEU A 387 18.25 -14.61 33.34
N VAL A 388 17.56 -13.57 32.87
CA VAL A 388 16.53 -13.70 31.82
C VAL A 388 17.21 -14.04 30.49
N PHE A 389 18.29 -13.34 30.16
CA PHE A 389 19.03 -13.51 28.92
C PHE A 389 19.61 -14.91 28.77
N GLU A 390 20.24 -15.45 29.83
CA GLU A 390 20.80 -16.80 29.83
C GLU A 390 19.72 -17.88 29.65
N ARG A 391 18.59 -17.75 30.33
CA ARG A 391 17.46 -18.67 30.18
C ARG A 391 16.89 -18.66 28.76
N LEU A 392 16.66 -17.50 28.21
CA LEU A 392 16.12 -17.35 26.84
C LEU A 392 17.13 -17.88 25.81
N ARG A 393 18.40 -17.56 25.98
CA ARG A 393 19.46 -18.03 25.10
C ARG A 393 19.64 -19.54 25.14
N GLY A 394 19.57 -20.12 26.33
CA GLY A 394 19.57 -21.60 26.49
C GLY A 394 18.40 -22.29 25.81
N ALA A 395 17.27 -21.61 25.67
CA ALA A 395 16.08 -22.14 25.03
C ALA A 395 16.07 -22.02 23.48
N VAL A 396 16.96 -21.19 22.88
CA VAL A 396 16.97 -20.92 21.43
C VAL A 396 17.06 -22.17 20.58
N ALA A 397 17.84 -23.18 21.01
CA ALA A 397 18.08 -24.38 20.22
C ALA A 397 16.87 -25.32 20.12
N ASP A 398 16.05 -25.35 21.17
CA ASP A 398 15.02 -26.38 21.36
C ASP A 398 13.59 -25.80 21.34
N THR A 399 13.44 -24.48 21.23
CA THR A 399 12.14 -23.81 21.29
C THR A 399 11.77 -23.21 19.93
N PRO A 400 10.55 -23.44 19.40
CA PRO A 400 10.03 -22.75 18.24
C PRO A 400 10.09 -21.21 18.41
N ILE A 401 10.34 -20.48 17.32
CA ILE A 401 10.59 -19.03 17.38
C ILE A 401 9.39 -18.27 17.93
N HIS A 402 8.17 -18.65 17.52
CA HIS A 402 6.95 -18.02 18.03
C HIS A 402 6.75 -18.26 19.54
N GLU A 403 7.10 -19.45 20.04
CA GLU A 403 7.07 -19.77 21.48
C GLU A 403 8.19 -19.03 22.23
N LEU A 404 9.38 -18.91 21.62
CA LEU A 404 10.50 -18.11 22.16
C LEU A 404 10.09 -16.64 22.29
N LEU A 405 9.38 -16.09 21.30
CA LEU A 405 8.83 -14.73 21.35
C LEU A 405 7.83 -14.57 22.49
N TYR A 406 6.86 -15.48 22.64
CA TYR A 406 5.91 -15.45 23.76
C TYR A 406 6.63 -15.47 25.11
N ARG A 407 7.59 -16.38 25.26
CA ARG A 407 8.36 -16.52 26.49
C ARG A 407 9.19 -15.28 26.80
N MET A 408 9.86 -14.71 25.79
CA MET A 408 10.63 -13.48 25.92
C MET A 408 9.73 -12.31 26.35
N LEU A 409 8.57 -12.14 25.73
CA LEU A 409 7.62 -11.07 26.02
C LEU A 409 7.01 -11.18 27.43
N ASP A 410 6.78 -12.41 27.89
CA ASP A 410 6.25 -12.68 29.24
C ASP A 410 7.33 -12.46 30.32
N GLU A 411 8.55 -13.02 30.15
CA GLU A 411 9.64 -12.91 31.10
C GLU A 411 10.16 -11.47 31.24
N THR A 412 10.12 -10.68 30.16
CA THR A 412 10.55 -9.27 30.18
C THR A 412 9.41 -8.30 30.53
N GLY A 413 8.17 -8.73 30.48
CA GLY A 413 6.99 -7.88 30.64
C GLY A 413 6.79 -6.85 29.52
N PHE A 414 7.58 -6.91 28.44
CA PHE A 414 7.59 -5.90 27.39
C PHE A 414 6.26 -5.80 26.63
N TYR A 415 5.53 -6.87 26.47
CA TYR A 415 4.19 -6.87 25.87
C TYR A 415 3.22 -5.95 26.63
N ARG A 416 3.23 -6.04 27.99
CA ARG A 416 2.39 -5.20 28.86
C ARG A 416 2.81 -3.74 28.78
N TYR A 417 4.12 -3.50 28.80
CA TYR A 417 4.69 -2.16 28.67
C TYR A 417 4.26 -1.52 27.33
N ALA A 418 4.49 -2.17 26.22
CA ALA A 418 4.10 -1.69 24.89
C ALA A 418 2.60 -1.43 24.77
N SER A 419 1.77 -2.26 25.42
CA SER A 419 0.32 -2.08 25.46
C SER A 419 -0.12 -0.82 26.26
N ALA A 420 0.67 -0.40 27.23
CA ALA A 420 0.40 0.78 28.06
C ALA A 420 0.94 2.09 27.43
N MET A 421 1.79 2.01 26.42
CA MET A 421 2.30 3.20 25.70
C MET A 421 1.20 3.88 24.86
N PRO A 422 1.40 5.16 24.47
CA PRO A 422 0.56 5.80 23.46
C PRO A 422 0.39 4.91 22.23
N ALA A 423 -0.82 4.82 21.68
CA ALA A 423 -1.21 3.88 20.63
C ALA A 423 -1.02 2.38 20.99
N GLY A 424 -1.12 2.00 22.27
CA GLY A 424 -0.83 0.66 22.79
C GLY A 424 -1.60 -0.47 22.08
N LYS A 425 -2.84 -0.22 21.63
CA LYS A 425 -3.60 -1.20 20.85
C LYS A 425 -2.88 -1.55 19.53
N ARG A 426 -2.36 -0.56 18.81
CA ARG A 426 -1.60 -0.75 17.57
C ARG A 426 -0.27 -1.47 17.83
N ARG A 427 0.45 -1.04 18.87
CA ARG A 427 1.72 -1.67 19.26
C ARG A 427 1.56 -3.14 19.58
N ARG A 428 0.50 -3.49 20.29
CA ARG A 428 0.14 -4.89 20.57
C ARG A 428 -0.14 -5.66 19.28
N GLN A 429 -0.93 -5.10 18.36
CA GLN A 429 -1.19 -5.71 17.05
C GLN A 429 0.09 -5.93 16.24
N ASN A 430 1.03 -4.98 16.28
CA ASN A 430 2.33 -5.14 15.64
C ASN A 430 3.11 -6.32 16.24
N ILE A 431 3.12 -6.46 17.55
CA ILE A 431 3.79 -7.58 18.23
C ILE A 431 3.11 -8.90 17.87
N ASP A 432 1.77 -8.97 17.92
CA ASP A 432 1.01 -10.15 17.55
C ASP A 432 1.29 -10.57 16.10
N MET A 433 1.39 -9.60 15.17
CA MET A 433 1.75 -9.85 13.78
C MET A 433 3.18 -10.42 13.64
N LEU A 434 4.16 -9.97 14.42
CA LEU A 434 5.50 -10.55 14.40
C LEU A 434 5.49 -12.03 14.85
N ILE A 435 4.68 -12.34 15.85
CA ILE A 435 4.52 -13.73 16.33
C ILE A 435 3.88 -14.60 15.25
N GLU A 436 2.85 -14.08 14.56
CA GLU A 436 2.22 -14.78 13.42
C GLU A 436 3.21 -15.00 12.27
N MET A 437 4.04 -13.99 11.95
CA MET A 437 5.11 -14.11 10.96
C MET A 437 6.11 -15.20 11.35
N ALA A 438 6.50 -15.29 12.62
CA ALA A 438 7.37 -16.34 13.11
C ALA A 438 6.75 -17.72 12.98
N ALA A 439 5.48 -17.88 13.37
CA ALA A 439 4.74 -19.13 13.24
C ALA A 439 4.53 -19.56 11.77
N ALA A 440 4.32 -18.59 10.86
CA ALA A 440 4.24 -18.86 9.44
C ALA A 440 5.61 -19.28 8.85
N TYR A 441 6.69 -18.59 9.28
CA TYR A 441 8.05 -18.92 8.85
C TYR A 441 8.45 -20.34 9.24
N GLU A 442 8.07 -20.83 10.41
CA GLU A 442 8.39 -22.18 10.90
C GLU A 442 7.72 -23.30 10.09
N LYS A 443 6.69 -23.00 9.31
CA LYS A 443 6.09 -23.95 8.36
C LYS A 443 6.94 -24.14 7.11
N THR A 444 7.95 -23.29 6.89
CA THR A 444 8.88 -23.41 5.77
C THR A 444 9.98 -24.45 6.05
N SER A 445 10.80 -24.73 5.04
CA SER A 445 11.95 -25.66 5.18
C SER A 445 13.13 -25.08 5.97
N TYR A 446 13.13 -23.77 6.22
CA TYR A 446 14.20 -23.09 6.97
C TYR A 446 13.76 -22.93 8.43
N LYS A 447 14.60 -23.39 9.36
CA LYS A 447 14.31 -23.36 10.80
C LYS A 447 15.44 -22.69 11.57
N GLY A 448 15.11 -22.19 12.77
CA GLY A 448 16.07 -21.63 13.70
C GLY A 448 16.14 -20.10 13.68
N LEU A 449 16.54 -19.54 14.82
CA LEU A 449 16.52 -18.10 15.07
C LEU A 449 17.39 -17.31 14.09
N PHE A 450 18.60 -17.81 13.78
CA PHE A 450 19.49 -17.17 12.81
C PHE A 450 18.84 -16.95 11.44
N HIS A 451 18.18 -17.98 10.92
CA HIS A 451 17.54 -17.89 9.61
C HIS A 451 16.31 -16.98 9.64
N PHE A 452 15.58 -16.94 10.74
CA PHE A 452 14.46 -16.03 10.92
C PHE A 452 14.89 -14.57 10.98
N VAL A 453 15.92 -14.25 11.79
CA VAL A 453 16.47 -12.90 11.86
C VAL A 453 16.92 -12.44 10.47
N ARG A 454 17.61 -13.29 9.73
CA ARG A 454 18.02 -12.98 8.36
C ARG A 454 16.85 -12.83 7.39
N TYR A 455 15.80 -13.60 7.55
CA TYR A 455 14.56 -13.44 6.80
C TYR A 455 13.94 -12.06 7.06
N ILE A 456 13.85 -11.63 8.31
CA ILE A 456 13.37 -10.31 8.67
C ILE A 456 14.25 -9.19 8.10
N ASP A 457 15.59 -9.33 8.17
CA ASP A 457 16.52 -8.35 7.60
C ASP A 457 16.35 -8.19 6.06
N ILE A 458 15.93 -9.25 5.38
CA ILE A 458 15.58 -9.20 3.96
C ILE A 458 14.23 -8.48 3.78
N GLN A 459 13.21 -8.81 4.58
CA GLN A 459 11.90 -8.15 4.48
C GLN A 459 12.00 -6.63 4.73
N GLN A 460 12.81 -6.19 5.70
CA GLN A 460 13.08 -4.78 5.96
C GLN A 460 13.65 -3.99 4.75
N LYS A 461 14.34 -4.66 3.84
CA LYS A 461 14.90 -4.01 2.63
C LYS A 461 13.86 -3.81 1.53
N TYR A 462 12.74 -4.51 1.60
CA TYR A 462 11.65 -4.42 0.63
C TYR A 462 10.44 -3.65 1.16
N GLU A 463 10.48 -3.20 2.42
CA GLU A 463 9.52 -2.27 3.01
C GLU A 463 9.86 -0.81 2.62
#